data_385cfd218f700a713374b34583c751be
#
_entry.id   385cfd218f700a713374b34583c751be
#
_cell.length_a   1.000
_cell.length_b   1.000
_cell.length_c   1.000
_cell.angle_alpha   90.00
_cell.angle_beta   90.00
_cell.angle_gamma   90.00
#
_symmetry.space_group_name_H-M   'P 1'
#
loop_
_entity.id
_entity.type
_entity.pdbx_description
1 polymer ?
#
loop_
_entity_poly.entity_id
_entity_poly.type
_entity_poly.pdbx_seq_one_letter_code
_entity_poly.pdbx_strand_id
1 'polypeptide(L)'
;MAQLKHPKMVDIRDILDENTRLPSLVAASAEKLLGLERLNKAYDKIVRDKESGSPENFFQLAARHLNLKLQLRPGDLENIPKKGPVVVVANHPHGLSDGIMFGELLTRVRDDVRILANEQLSLCRELEPWLIKVDVYEDENAKRKNLSGLRKMIAWLRKGGVLGIFPAGTASSFSLAHKRVTDDPWNTNIAAIIRMTKATVVPVHFPGRNSLLFQGVSLINRKARVAFLPREVGRDGRRTHRIVVGKPIPFSQLGQYDSDEALVSHLRLRTYLLGKSYEKSRRPHVHKKDRKGKMSALIPPVSMQDMQEEIDALPPECLHARQENGDWDVYVADALQIPHILIEIGRLREYTFRQVGEGSGKACDLDVYDNHYKHLFLWDRTHRKLVGAYRMGETDKILARYGVKGLYNGEYFSFTPVALRVLNRSLEMGRAFIVPEYQKRPLALGFIWEGIGQFMARNHHYRYLFGTVSISRDYTNLSRALIVSYLKAHEMDRELVHEVKAYNPPRKADLKRSESCILPIGLTDAQGLSQLVADIEEDGKGIPVLLRQYLKLNGKILSFSVDKNFGDVLDCLILVDIFKSPERSIKRYLGKDTYEQLLPYMQQEREAEKAEE
;
A
#
# COMPACT_ATOMS: atom_id res chain seq x y z
N MET A 1 -51.31 -20.25 -3.21
CA MET A 1 -49.85 -20.58 -3.17
C MET A 1 -49.57 -21.48 -4.37
N ALA A 2 -48.65 -21.09 -5.27
CA ALA A 2 -48.22 -22.00 -6.34
C ALA A 2 -47.44 -23.17 -5.70
N GLN A 3 -47.88 -24.39 -5.92
CA GLN A 3 -47.20 -25.59 -5.45
C GLN A 3 -45.82 -25.67 -6.09
N LEU A 4 -44.78 -25.83 -5.27
CA LEU A 4 -43.42 -26.11 -5.74
C LEU A 4 -43.45 -27.55 -6.35
N LYS A 5 -42.86 -27.74 -7.55
CA LYS A 5 -42.76 -29.06 -8.18
C LYS A 5 -41.61 -29.89 -7.57
N HIS A 6 -40.64 -29.25 -6.97
CA HIS A 6 -39.44 -29.88 -6.39
C HIS A 6 -39.35 -29.64 -4.87
N PRO A 7 -38.55 -30.44 -4.12
CA PRO A 7 -38.33 -30.25 -2.70
C PRO A 7 -37.85 -28.85 -2.40
N LYS A 8 -38.21 -28.30 -1.24
CA LYS A 8 -37.70 -27.02 -0.76
C LYS A 8 -36.18 -27.11 -0.61
N MET A 9 -35.48 -26.06 -1.01
CA MET A 9 -34.03 -25.91 -0.74
C MET A 9 -33.76 -25.79 0.76
N VAL A 10 -34.59 -25.03 1.49
CA VAL A 10 -34.51 -24.83 2.93
C VAL A 10 -35.92 -24.81 3.50
N ASP A 11 -36.17 -25.64 4.50
CA ASP A 11 -37.40 -25.59 5.32
C ASP A 11 -37.11 -24.83 6.64
N ILE A 12 -38.11 -24.19 7.19
CA ILE A 12 -37.95 -23.49 8.48
C ILE A 12 -37.56 -24.46 9.60
N ARG A 13 -37.97 -25.72 9.46
CA ARG A 13 -37.64 -26.80 10.41
C ARG A 13 -36.15 -27.14 10.41
N ASP A 14 -35.46 -26.92 9.30
CA ASP A 14 -34.00 -27.11 9.20
C ASP A 14 -33.22 -26.01 9.95
N ILE A 15 -33.89 -24.88 10.25
CA ILE A 15 -33.31 -23.73 10.97
C ILE A 15 -33.62 -23.80 12.47
N LEU A 16 -34.73 -24.45 12.85
CA LEU A 16 -35.16 -24.64 14.23
C LEU A 16 -34.73 -26.01 14.73
N ASP A 17 -34.53 -26.15 16.06
CA ASP A 17 -34.25 -27.44 16.66
C ASP A 17 -35.32 -28.47 16.29
N GLU A 18 -34.91 -29.72 16.05
CA GLU A 18 -35.76 -30.86 15.63
C GLU A 18 -36.98 -31.07 16.57
N ASN A 19 -36.89 -30.59 17.82
CA ASN A 19 -37.95 -30.70 18.82
C ASN A 19 -39.01 -29.58 18.75
N THR A 20 -38.86 -28.56 17.86
CA THR A 20 -39.77 -27.43 17.78
C THR A 20 -40.94 -27.70 16.82
N ARG A 21 -42.09 -28.16 17.37
CA ARG A 21 -43.34 -28.33 16.59
C ARG A 21 -44.04 -27.00 16.39
N LEU A 22 -43.86 -26.37 15.22
CA LEU A 22 -44.61 -25.16 14.84
C LEU A 22 -45.91 -25.55 14.10
N PRO A 23 -47.06 -24.92 14.45
CA PRO A 23 -48.28 -25.01 13.63
C PRO A 23 -48.00 -24.54 12.20
N SER A 24 -48.63 -25.16 11.21
CA SER A 24 -48.39 -24.94 9.78
C SER A 24 -48.56 -23.47 9.34
N LEU A 25 -49.53 -22.76 9.93
CA LEU A 25 -49.75 -21.33 9.70
C LEU A 25 -48.63 -20.44 10.24
N VAL A 26 -48.09 -20.81 11.41
CA VAL A 26 -46.98 -20.09 12.02
C VAL A 26 -45.69 -20.32 11.24
N ALA A 27 -45.46 -21.55 10.82
CA ALA A 27 -44.33 -21.92 9.96
C ALA A 27 -44.37 -21.16 8.63
N ALA A 28 -45.49 -21.11 7.96
CA ALA A 28 -45.67 -20.37 6.68
C ALA A 28 -45.44 -18.84 6.85
N SER A 29 -45.92 -18.27 7.97
CA SER A 29 -45.72 -16.86 8.28
C SER A 29 -44.24 -16.56 8.57
N ALA A 30 -43.55 -17.43 9.29
CA ALA A 30 -42.13 -17.30 9.60
C ALA A 30 -41.27 -17.50 8.33
N GLU A 31 -41.59 -18.48 7.45
CA GLU A 31 -40.91 -18.63 6.15
C GLU A 31 -41.01 -17.37 5.28
N LYS A 32 -42.18 -16.75 5.25
CA LYS A 32 -42.40 -15.48 4.53
C LYS A 32 -41.59 -14.33 5.15
N LEU A 33 -41.59 -14.22 6.46
CA LEU A 33 -40.83 -13.18 7.20
C LEU A 33 -39.33 -13.32 6.98
N LEU A 34 -38.82 -14.55 6.98
CA LEU A 34 -37.40 -14.90 6.78
C LEU A 34 -37.01 -14.94 5.29
N GLY A 35 -37.96 -14.77 4.35
CA GLY A 35 -37.68 -14.76 2.92
C GLY A 35 -37.42 -16.14 2.27
N LEU A 36 -37.67 -17.25 2.98
CA LEU A 36 -37.46 -18.61 2.51
C LEU A 36 -38.35 -18.94 1.31
N GLU A 37 -39.58 -18.43 1.27
CA GLU A 37 -40.50 -18.64 0.12
C GLU A 37 -39.87 -18.17 -1.19
N ARG A 38 -39.20 -17.01 -1.20
CA ARG A 38 -38.54 -16.47 -2.39
C ARG A 38 -37.36 -17.33 -2.82
N LEU A 39 -36.56 -17.77 -1.85
CA LEU A 39 -35.40 -18.63 -2.10
C LEU A 39 -35.83 -19.96 -2.70
N ASN A 40 -36.86 -20.61 -2.11
CA ASN A 40 -37.38 -21.87 -2.56
C ASN A 40 -38.01 -21.78 -3.96
N LYS A 41 -38.73 -20.68 -4.27
CA LYS A 41 -39.28 -20.42 -5.63
C LYS A 41 -38.13 -20.22 -6.65
N ALA A 42 -37.05 -19.56 -6.28
CA ALA A 42 -35.90 -19.41 -7.18
C ALA A 42 -35.23 -20.78 -7.42
N TYR A 43 -35.05 -21.58 -6.37
CA TYR A 43 -34.49 -22.93 -6.49
C TYR A 43 -35.33 -23.86 -7.39
N ASP A 44 -36.66 -23.88 -7.22
CA ASP A 44 -37.55 -24.65 -8.09
C ASP A 44 -37.39 -24.28 -9.60
N LYS A 45 -37.19 -22.97 -9.88
CA LYS A 45 -36.91 -22.54 -11.26
C LYS A 45 -35.52 -22.98 -11.74
N ILE A 46 -34.51 -22.95 -10.90
CA ILE A 46 -33.15 -23.41 -11.22
C ILE A 46 -33.17 -24.89 -11.61
N VAL A 47 -33.85 -25.72 -10.81
CA VAL A 47 -33.96 -27.15 -11.08
C VAL A 47 -34.68 -27.42 -12.41
N ARG A 48 -35.80 -26.71 -12.68
CA ARG A 48 -36.49 -26.80 -13.95
C ARG A 48 -35.65 -26.40 -15.16
N ASP A 49 -34.89 -25.30 -15.04
CA ASP A 49 -34.00 -24.87 -16.12
C ASP A 49 -32.92 -25.91 -16.39
N LYS A 50 -32.39 -26.56 -15.34
CA LYS A 50 -31.44 -27.67 -15.48
C LYS A 50 -32.05 -28.92 -16.13
N GLU A 51 -33.23 -29.30 -15.72
CA GLU A 51 -33.98 -30.42 -16.34
C GLU A 51 -34.32 -30.13 -17.80
N SER A 52 -34.52 -28.86 -18.15
CA SER A 52 -34.77 -28.43 -19.54
C SER A 52 -33.48 -28.30 -20.37
N GLY A 53 -32.33 -28.68 -19.85
CA GLY A 53 -31.05 -28.68 -20.57
C GLY A 53 -30.35 -27.32 -20.66
N SER A 54 -30.61 -26.37 -19.75
CA SER A 54 -29.92 -25.10 -19.75
C SER A 54 -28.39 -25.27 -19.65
N PRO A 55 -27.61 -24.62 -20.52
CA PRO A 55 -26.15 -24.69 -20.47
C PRO A 55 -25.55 -23.90 -19.29
N GLU A 56 -26.32 -22.99 -18.67
CA GLU A 56 -25.86 -22.18 -17.54
C GLU A 56 -25.61 -23.05 -16.31
N ASN A 57 -24.55 -22.70 -15.56
CA ASN A 57 -24.26 -23.36 -14.30
C ASN A 57 -25.20 -22.89 -13.18
N PHE A 58 -25.13 -23.54 -12.01
CA PHE A 58 -25.97 -23.21 -10.86
C PHE A 58 -25.89 -21.74 -10.46
N PHE A 59 -24.69 -21.17 -10.40
CA PHE A 59 -24.48 -19.80 -9.94
C PHE A 59 -25.06 -18.76 -10.90
N GLN A 60 -24.98 -19.01 -12.20
CA GLN A 60 -25.58 -18.16 -13.25
C GLN A 60 -27.11 -18.19 -13.16
N LEU A 61 -27.68 -19.37 -13.02
CA LEU A 61 -29.14 -19.55 -12.85
C LEU A 61 -29.62 -18.90 -11.54
N ALA A 62 -28.89 -19.08 -10.42
CA ALA A 62 -29.22 -18.51 -9.13
C ALA A 62 -29.15 -16.98 -9.16
N ALA A 63 -28.12 -16.42 -9.74
CA ALA A 63 -27.99 -14.97 -9.90
C ALA A 63 -29.14 -14.40 -10.74
N ARG A 64 -29.51 -15.06 -11.84
CA ARG A 64 -30.64 -14.67 -12.71
C ARG A 64 -31.98 -14.72 -11.98
N HIS A 65 -32.33 -15.83 -11.33
CA HIS A 65 -33.63 -16.00 -10.68
C HIS A 65 -33.80 -15.20 -9.39
N LEU A 66 -32.70 -14.91 -8.70
CA LEU A 66 -32.66 -14.03 -7.53
C LEU A 66 -32.45 -12.56 -7.91
N ASN A 67 -32.23 -12.27 -9.21
CA ASN A 67 -31.96 -10.93 -9.76
C ASN A 67 -30.72 -10.27 -9.13
N LEU A 68 -29.68 -11.06 -8.83
CA LEU A 68 -28.40 -10.55 -8.34
C LEU A 68 -27.59 -10.04 -9.54
N LYS A 69 -27.22 -8.77 -9.53
CA LYS A 69 -26.52 -8.11 -10.64
C LYS A 69 -25.09 -7.78 -10.25
N LEU A 70 -24.13 -8.40 -10.92
CA LEU A 70 -22.70 -8.09 -10.76
C LEU A 70 -22.30 -7.00 -11.73
N GLN A 71 -21.57 -6.02 -11.23
CA GLN A 71 -20.85 -5.03 -12.03
C GLN A 71 -19.37 -5.10 -11.69
N LEU A 72 -18.54 -5.36 -12.70
CA LEU A 72 -17.08 -5.44 -12.63
C LEU A 72 -16.46 -4.24 -13.34
N ARG A 73 -15.25 -3.90 -13.02
CA ARG A 73 -14.45 -2.93 -13.78
C ARG A 73 -13.88 -3.61 -15.03
N PRO A 74 -13.59 -2.85 -16.09
CA PRO A 74 -12.77 -3.36 -17.18
C PRO A 74 -11.45 -3.95 -16.64
N GLY A 75 -11.07 -5.14 -17.09
CA GLY A 75 -9.84 -5.81 -16.65
C GLY A 75 -9.93 -6.61 -15.33
N ASP A 76 -11.00 -6.50 -14.55
CA ASP A 76 -11.13 -7.23 -13.28
C ASP A 76 -11.06 -8.76 -13.45
N LEU A 77 -11.66 -9.31 -14.52
CA LEU A 77 -11.61 -10.76 -14.80
C LEU A 77 -10.22 -11.26 -15.18
N GLU A 78 -9.41 -10.40 -15.78
CA GLU A 78 -8.03 -10.70 -16.19
C GLU A 78 -7.10 -10.89 -14.98
N ASN A 79 -7.48 -10.36 -13.82
CA ASN A 79 -6.76 -10.54 -12.56
C ASN A 79 -6.87 -11.96 -12.00
N ILE A 80 -7.79 -12.79 -12.50
CA ILE A 80 -7.92 -14.19 -12.09
C ILE A 80 -7.07 -15.04 -13.04
N PRO A 81 -5.99 -15.71 -12.57
CA PRO A 81 -5.14 -16.53 -13.41
C PRO A 81 -5.91 -17.67 -14.08
N LYS A 82 -5.78 -17.81 -15.40
CA LYS A 82 -6.48 -18.84 -16.19
C LYS A 82 -5.96 -20.26 -15.97
N LYS A 83 -4.75 -20.42 -15.38
CA LYS A 83 -4.11 -21.73 -15.12
C LYS A 83 -3.37 -21.70 -13.79
N GLY A 84 -3.12 -22.88 -13.23
CA GLY A 84 -2.39 -23.07 -12.00
C GLY A 84 -3.24 -22.91 -10.73
N PRO A 85 -2.68 -23.20 -9.54
CA PRO A 85 -3.37 -23.14 -8.28
C PRO A 85 -3.67 -21.69 -7.88
N VAL A 86 -4.95 -21.40 -7.63
CA VAL A 86 -5.40 -20.05 -7.24
C VAL A 86 -6.29 -20.14 -6.01
N VAL A 87 -5.97 -19.35 -5.00
CA VAL A 87 -6.85 -19.11 -3.85
C VAL A 87 -7.46 -17.71 -4.01
N VAL A 88 -8.77 -17.63 -4.09
CA VAL A 88 -9.48 -16.36 -4.15
C VAL A 88 -10.08 -16.07 -2.77
N VAL A 89 -9.68 -14.95 -2.16
CA VAL A 89 -10.14 -14.55 -0.82
C VAL A 89 -11.06 -13.34 -0.90
N ALA A 90 -12.16 -13.35 -0.15
CA ALA A 90 -13.12 -12.26 -0.16
C ALA A 90 -13.64 -11.92 1.24
N ASN A 91 -14.03 -10.64 1.44
CA ASN A 91 -14.88 -10.24 2.57
C ASN A 91 -16.33 -10.72 2.33
N HIS A 92 -17.15 -10.78 3.38
CA HIS A 92 -18.45 -11.46 3.35
C HIS A 92 -19.63 -10.58 3.86
N PRO A 93 -19.92 -9.41 3.24
CA PRO A 93 -20.90 -8.45 3.78
C PRO A 93 -22.36 -8.88 3.65
N HIS A 94 -22.73 -9.73 2.68
CA HIS A 94 -24.11 -10.10 2.36
C HIS A 94 -24.45 -11.56 2.68
N GLY A 95 -23.47 -12.38 3.00
CA GLY A 95 -23.69 -13.80 3.28
C GLY A 95 -24.08 -14.59 2.03
N LEU A 96 -25.28 -15.17 1.98
CA LEU A 96 -25.70 -16.07 0.89
C LEU A 96 -25.59 -15.43 -0.51
N SER A 97 -25.91 -14.14 -0.63
CA SER A 97 -25.77 -13.41 -1.90
C SER A 97 -24.32 -13.35 -2.38
N ASP A 98 -23.36 -13.16 -1.47
CA ASP A 98 -21.94 -13.15 -1.83
C ASP A 98 -21.49 -14.49 -2.35
N GLY A 99 -21.93 -15.60 -1.72
CA GLY A 99 -21.59 -16.95 -2.16
C GLY A 99 -22.03 -17.22 -3.61
N ILE A 100 -23.24 -16.81 -3.95
CA ILE A 100 -23.78 -16.95 -5.31
C ILE A 100 -22.99 -16.08 -6.29
N MET A 101 -22.80 -14.80 -5.97
CA MET A 101 -22.06 -13.86 -6.82
C MET A 101 -20.58 -14.26 -6.99
N PHE A 102 -19.98 -14.83 -5.94
CA PHE A 102 -18.61 -15.31 -5.97
C PHE A 102 -18.46 -16.51 -6.90
N GLY A 103 -19.39 -17.47 -6.82
CA GLY A 103 -19.43 -18.61 -7.74
C GLY A 103 -19.64 -18.17 -9.19
N GLU A 104 -20.55 -17.23 -9.42
CA GLU A 104 -20.77 -16.68 -10.76
C GLU A 104 -19.52 -15.96 -11.29
N LEU A 105 -18.86 -15.15 -10.47
CA LEU A 105 -17.62 -14.45 -10.83
C LEU A 105 -16.53 -15.43 -11.26
N LEU A 106 -16.26 -16.44 -10.43
CA LEU A 106 -15.15 -17.39 -10.66
C LEU A 106 -15.42 -18.29 -11.87
N THR A 107 -16.65 -18.75 -12.04
CA THR A 107 -17.04 -19.61 -13.17
C THR A 107 -17.13 -18.89 -14.52
N ARG A 108 -17.06 -17.56 -14.56
CA ARG A 108 -16.85 -16.80 -15.80
C ARG A 108 -15.44 -16.97 -16.38
N VAL A 109 -14.46 -17.36 -15.55
CA VAL A 109 -13.05 -17.42 -15.93
C VAL A 109 -12.53 -18.85 -15.96
N ARG A 110 -13.02 -19.73 -15.06
CA ARG A 110 -12.52 -21.09 -14.88
C ARG A 110 -13.67 -22.07 -14.58
N ASP A 111 -13.55 -23.28 -15.12
CA ASP A 111 -14.52 -24.37 -14.86
C ASP A 111 -14.12 -25.22 -13.64
N ASP A 112 -12.84 -25.21 -13.26
CA ASP A 112 -12.28 -25.94 -12.12
C ASP A 112 -12.34 -25.11 -10.83
N VAL A 113 -13.55 -24.70 -10.46
CA VAL A 113 -13.81 -23.88 -9.26
C VAL A 113 -14.35 -24.75 -8.12
N ARG A 114 -13.85 -24.53 -6.91
CA ARG A 114 -14.46 -24.98 -5.65
C ARG A 114 -14.58 -23.80 -4.69
N ILE A 115 -15.66 -23.77 -3.93
CA ILE A 115 -15.90 -22.76 -2.90
C ILE A 115 -15.97 -23.44 -1.55
N LEU A 116 -15.27 -22.89 -0.57
CA LEU A 116 -15.35 -23.35 0.81
C LEU A 116 -16.68 -22.89 1.41
N ALA A 117 -17.48 -23.83 1.88
CA ALA A 117 -18.80 -23.53 2.40
C ALA A 117 -19.14 -24.39 3.64
N ASN A 118 -20.06 -23.85 4.46
CA ASN A 118 -20.62 -24.59 5.58
C ASN A 118 -21.42 -25.83 5.09
N GLU A 119 -21.34 -26.92 5.83
CA GLU A 119 -22.06 -28.18 5.57
C GLU A 119 -23.58 -27.98 5.38
N GLN A 120 -24.16 -26.96 6.05
CA GLN A 120 -25.59 -26.64 5.91
C GLN A 120 -26.02 -26.25 4.47
N LEU A 121 -25.10 -25.77 3.63
CA LEU A 121 -25.37 -25.49 2.22
C LEU A 121 -25.42 -26.77 1.35
N SER A 122 -25.13 -27.92 1.91
CA SER A 122 -25.19 -29.21 1.21
C SER A 122 -26.61 -29.75 0.98
N LEU A 123 -27.62 -29.06 1.49
CA LEU A 123 -29.02 -29.38 1.19
C LEU A 123 -29.37 -29.17 -0.30
N CYS A 124 -28.53 -28.44 -1.05
CA CYS A 124 -28.69 -28.19 -2.47
C CYS A 124 -27.76 -29.13 -3.27
N ARG A 125 -28.34 -30.17 -3.89
CA ARG A 125 -27.59 -31.18 -4.67
C ARG A 125 -26.78 -30.57 -5.82
N GLU A 126 -27.33 -29.59 -6.49
CA GLU A 126 -26.72 -28.92 -7.66
C GLU A 126 -25.48 -28.09 -7.27
N LEU A 127 -25.33 -27.72 -6.00
CA LEU A 127 -24.14 -27.04 -5.48
C LEU A 127 -23.00 -28.00 -5.12
N GLU A 128 -23.32 -29.28 -4.87
CA GLU A 128 -22.33 -30.25 -4.38
C GLU A 128 -21.06 -30.35 -5.24
N PRO A 129 -21.13 -30.31 -6.57
CA PRO A 129 -19.94 -30.31 -7.41
C PRO A 129 -19.02 -29.10 -7.23
N TRP A 130 -19.52 -28.03 -6.68
CA TRP A 130 -18.81 -26.76 -6.55
C TRP A 130 -18.30 -26.47 -5.13
N LEU A 131 -18.64 -27.31 -4.15
CA LEU A 131 -18.34 -27.05 -2.76
C LEU A 131 -17.27 -27.97 -2.19
N ILE A 132 -16.43 -27.39 -1.31
CA ILE A 132 -15.68 -28.14 -0.31
C ILE A 132 -16.31 -27.81 1.04
N LYS A 133 -16.86 -28.85 1.68
CA LYS A 133 -17.61 -28.72 2.93
C LYS A 133 -16.68 -28.65 4.12
N VAL A 134 -16.94 -27.71 5.04
CA VAL A 134 -16.28 -27.57 6.35
C VAL A 134 -17.32 -27.34 7.41
N ASP A 135 -17.04 -27.78 8.62
CA ASP A 135 -17.86 -27.51 9.78
C ASP A 135 -17.33 -26.24 10.49
N VAL A 136 -18.19 -25.26 10.71
CA VAL A 136 -17.84 -23.98 11.32
C VAL A 136 -17.97 -24.05 12.87
N TYR A 137 -18.57 -25.13 13.40
CA TYR A 137 -18.73 -25.31 14.83
C TYR A 137 -17.52 -26.01 15.45
N GLU A 138 -17.08 -25.55 16.63
CA GLU A 138 -15.87 -26.03 17.32
C GLU A 138 -16.17 -27.23 18.26
N ASP A 139 -16.61 -28.38 17.70
CA ASP A 139 -16.69 -29.63 18.45
C ASP A 139 -15.61 -30.65 18.01
N GLU A 140 -15.44 -31.74 18.74
CA GLU A 140 -14.43 -32.77 18.41
C GLU A 140 -14.68 -33.44 17.04
N ASN A 141 -15.93 -33.58 16.64
CA ASN A 141 -16.31 -34.09 15.32
C ASN A 141 -15.96 -33.07 14.22
N ALA A 142 -16.11 -31.76 14.49
CA ALA A 142 -15.71 -30.68 13.59
C ALA A 142 -14.21 -30.73 13.29
N LYS A 143 -13.36 -31.02 14.27
CA LYS A 143 -11.90 -31.15 14.06
C LYS A 143 -11.55 -32.24 13.03
N ARG A 144 -12.18 -33.42 13.10
CA ARG A 144 -11.95 -34.51 12.13
C ARG A 144 -12.48 -34.18 10.74
N LYS A 145 -13.67 -33.58 10.65
CA LYS A 145 -14.28 -33.13 9.38
C LYS A 145 -13.45 -32.03 8.73
N ASN A 146 -12.96 -31.08 9.51
CA ASN A 146 -12.11 -29.98 9.04
C ASN A 146 -10.75 -30.47 8.52
N LEU A 147 -10.16 -31.52 9.09
CA LEU A 147 -8.97 -32.17 8.54
C LEU A 147 -9.24 -32.80 7.17
N SER A 148 -10.41 -33.44 6.98
CA SER A 148 -10.82 -33.96 5.66
C SER A 148 -11.02 -32.84 4.65
N GLY A 149 -11.68 -31.75 5.04
CA GLY A 149 -11.85 -30.54 4.23
C GLY A 149 -10.50 -29.94 3.81
N LEU A 150 -9.57 -29.81 4.75
CA LEU A 150 -8.22 -29.29 4.48
C LEU A 150 -7.47 -30.15 3.46
N ARG A 151 -7.50 -31.47 3.61
CA ARG A 151 -6.90 -32.40 2.62
C ARG A 151 -7.50 -32.24 1.23
N LYS A 152 -8.83 -32.11 1.12
CA LYS A 152 -9.52 -31.88 -0.15
C LYS A 152 -9.12 -30.54 -0.80
N MET A 153 -9.00 -29.46 -0.01
CA MET A 153 -8.54 -28.16 -0.50
C MET A 153 -7.13 -28.23 -1.07
N ILE A 154 -6.20 -28.81 -0.32
CA ILE A 154 -4.81 -28.98 -0.75
C ILE A 154 -4.70 -29.84 -2.01
N ALA A 155 -5.42 -30.97 -2.05
CA ALA A 155 -5.44 -31.85 -3.20
C ALA A 155 -6.01 -31.16 -4.45
N TRP A 156 -7.06 -30.34 -4.28
CA TRP A 156 -7.65 -29.56 -5.36
C TRP A 156 -6.69 -28.53 -5.93
N LEU A 157 -6.07 -27.73 -5.05
CA LEU A 157 -5.08 -26.73 -5.46
C LEU A 157 -3.84 -27.35 -6.10
N ARG A 158 -3.35 -28.50 -5.61
CA ARG A 158 -2.22 -29.22 -6.23
C ARG A 158 -2.51 -29.73 -7.65
N LYS A 159 -3.79 -29.94 -7.99
CA LYS A 159 -4.24 -30.23 -9.36
C LYS A 159 -4.33 -28.98 -10.25
N GLY A 160 -4.03 -27.79 -9.69
CA GLY A 160 -4.10 -26.52 -10.39
C GLY A 160 -5.45 -25.81 -10.31
N GLY A 161 -6.39 -26.31 -9.48
CA GLY A 161 -7.75 -25.76 -9.37
C GLY A 161 -7.85 -24.41 -8.69
N VAL A 162 -9.03 -23.79 -8.78
CA VAL A 162 -9.38 -22.53 -8.08
C VAL A 162 -10.16 -22.85 -6.82
N LEU A 163 -9.77 -22.20 -5.72
CA LEU A 163 -10.46 -22.30 -4.43
C LEU A 163 -10.92 -20.92 -3.98
N GLY A 164 -12.23 -20.69 -3.94
CA GLY A 164 -12.86 -19.51 -3.37
C GLY A 164 -13.11 -19.65 -1.88
N ILE A 165 -12.69 -18.66 -1.08
CA ILE A 165 -12.82 -18.69 0.39
C ILE A 165 -13.31 -17.34 0.91
N PHE A 166 -14.25 -17.38 1.86
CA PHE A 166 -14.55 -16.29 2.78
C PHE A 166 -13.85 -16.58 4.12
N PRO A 167 -12.65 -16.02 4.38
CA PRO A 167 -11.84 -16.47 5.52
C PRO A 167 -12.43 -16.14 6.89
N ALA A 168 -13.39 -15.22 6.96
CA ALA A 168 -14.14 -14.91 8.18
C ALA A 168 -15.11 -16.05 8.59
N GLY A 169 -15.49 -16.93 7.64
CA GLY A 169 -16.43 -18.03 7.86
C GLY A 169 -17.86 -17.60 8.14
N THR A 170 -18.11 -16.33 8.35
CA THR A 170 -19.43 -15.76 8.71
C THR A 170 -19.66 -14.43 7.99
N ALA A 171 -20.94 -14.05 7.80
CA ALA A 171 -21.27 -12.76 7.21
C ALA A 171 -20.84 -11.59 8.12
N SER A 172 -20.34 -10.51 7.50
CA SER A 172 -19.88 -9.31 8.22
C SER A 172 -20.96 -8.72 9.11
N SER A 173 -20.59 -8.29 10.31
CA SER A 173 -21.47 -7.71 11.30
C SER A 173 -20.90 -6.42 11.89
N PHE A 174 -21.76 -5.64 12.57
CA PHE A 174 -21.33 -4.43 13.23
C PHE A 174 -20.40 -4.75 14.41
N SER A 175 -19.20 -4.20 14.36
CA SER A 175 -18.20 -4.31 15.42
C SER A 175 -18.25 -3.07 16.30
N LEU A 176 -18.51 -3.24 17.60
CA LEU A 176 -18.48 -2.14 18.57
C LEU A 176 -17.08 -1.55 18.72
N ALA A 177 -16.04 -2.40 18.70
CA ALA A 177 -14.65 -1.98 18.80
C ALA A 177 -14.22 -1.10 17.61
N HIS A 178 -14.65 -1.45 16.39
CA HIS A 178 -14.31 -0.72 15.17
C HIS A 178 -15.36 0.30 14.72
N LYS A 179 -16.51 0.38 15.41
CA LYS A 179 -17.66 1.26 15.09
C LYS A 179 -18.09 1.19 13.61
N ARG A 180 -18.00 0.00 13.00
CA ARG A 180 -18.34 -0.25 11.59
C ARG A 180 -18.71 -1.70 11.34
N VAL A 181 -19.38 -1.96 10.21
CA VAL A 181 -19.60 -3.32 9.73
C VAL A 181 -18.29 -3.84 9.14
N THR A 182 -17.84 -4.99 9.62
CA THR A 182 -16.61 -5.66 9.18
C THR A 182 -16.72 -7.15 9.40
N ASP A 183 -15.87 -7.92 8.73
CA ASP A 183 -15.72 -9.34 9.00
C ASP A 183 -15.20 -9.60 10.42
N ASP A 184 -15.59 -10.71 10.98
CA ASP A 184 -14.89 -11.31 12.11
C ASP A 184 -13.41 -11.57 11.74
N PRO A 185 -12.49 -11.81 12.69
CA PRO A 185 -11.11 -12.15 12.40
C PRO A 185 -11.01 -13.29 11.38
N TRP A 186 -10.14 -13.13 10.39
CA TRP A 186 -9.94 -14.13 9.36
C TRP A 186 -9.18 -15.34 9.92
N ASN A 187 -9.59 -16.54 9.54
CA ASN A 187 -8.99 -17.79 10.00
C ASN A 187 -7.58 -17.98 9.42
N THR A 188 -6.61 -18.22 10.30
CA THR A 188 -5.19 -18.37 9.93
C THR A 188 -4.86 -19.66 9.16
N ASN A 189 -5.73 -20.67 9.21
CA ASN A 189 -5.55 -21.92 8.45
C ASN A 189 -5.39 -21.70 6.95
N ILE A 190 -5.89 -20.59 6.41
CA ILE A 190 -5.70 -20.24 4.99
C ILE A 190 -4.21 -20.01 4.67
N ALA A 191 -3.42 -19.50 5.60
CA ALA A 191 -1.99 -19.30 5.40
C ALA A 191 -1.28 -20.66 5.21
N ALA A 192 -1.62 -21.65 6.00
CA ALA A 192 -1.08 -23.00 5.84
C ALA A 192 -1.42 -23.61 4.47
N ILE A 193 -2.66 -23.43 3.99
CA ILE A 193 -3.07 -23.88 2.65
C ILE A 193 -2.22 -23.21 1.56
N ILE A 194 -2.04 -21.89 1.63
CA ILE A 194 -1.27 -21.10 0.67
C ILE A 194 0.21 -21.56 0.68
N ARG A 195 0.82 -21.74 1.86
CA ARG A 195 2.21 -22.21 2.00
C ARG A 195 2.41 -23.61 1.43
N MET A 196 1.50 -24.54 1.73
CA MET A 196 1.59 -25.94 1.29
C MET A 196 1.37 -26.13 -0.21
N THR A 197 0.62 -25.22 -0.85
CA THR A 197 0.25 -25.33 -2.26
C THR A 197 0.98 -24.35 -3.16
N LYS A 198 1.67 -23.37 -2.57
CA LYS A 198 2.32 -22.24 -3.26
C LYS A 198 1.36 -21.52 -4.23
N ALA A 199 0.06 -21.50 -3.90
CA ALA A 199 -0.99 -20.93 -4.73
C ALA A 199 -0.82 -19.41 -4.85
N THR A 200 -1.17 -18.88 -6.02
CA THR A 200 -1.38 -17.44 -6.21
C THR A 200 -2.66 -17.02 -5.50
N VAL A 201 -2.65 -15.89 -4.80
CA VAL A 201 -3.84 -15.39 -4.09
C VAL A 201 -4.43 -14.19 -4.84
N VAL A 202 -5.75 -14.19 -5.02
CA VAL A 202 -6.48 -13.06 -5.62
C VAL A 202 -7.46 -12.51 -4.57
N PRO A 203 -7.28 -11.26 -4.09
CA PRO A 203 -8.22 -10.62 -3.19
C PRO A 203 -9.43 -10.08 -3.96
N VAL A 204 -10.63 -10.31 -3.45
CA VAL A 204 -11.90 -9.81 -4.01
C VAL A 204 -12.67 -9.03 -2.95
N HIS A 205 -13.18 -7.86 -3.30
CA HIS A 205 -13.97 -7.05 -2.37
C HIS A 205 -15.43 -6.96 -2.80
N PHE A 206 -16.31 -7.36 -1.90
CA PHE A 206 -17.75 -7.17 -1.98
C PHE A 206 -18.14 -5.91 -1.20
N PRO A 207 -18.66 -4.86 -1.84
CA PRO A 207 -19.07 -3.65 -1.15
C PRO A 207 -20.47 -3.79 -0.56
N GLY A 208 -20.72 -3.06 0.51
CA GLY A 208 -22.05 -2.97 1.10
C GLY A 208 -22.16 -3.59 2.50
N ARG A 209 -23.38 -3.80 2.91
CA ARG A 209 -23.74 -4.40 4.21
C ARG A 209 -25.17 -4.87 4.21
N ASN A 210 -25.47 -5.84 5.04
CA ASN A 210 -26.82 -6.27 5.38
C ASN A 210 -27.64 -5.18 6.08
N SER A 211 -28.94 -5.36 6.20
CA SER A 211 -29.88 -4.40 6.79
C SER A 211 -29.55 -4.06 8.25
N LEU A 212 -30.07 -2.94 8.75
CA LEU A 212 -29.96 -2.58 10.17
C LEU A 212 -30.57 -3.64 11.08
N LEU A 213 -31.66 -4.29 10.64
CA LEU A 213 -32.26 -5.40 11.36
C LEU A 213 -31.29 -6.58 11.52
N PHE A 214 -30.62 -6.98 10.43
CA PHE A 214 -29.59 -8.01 10.47
C PHE A 214 -28.47 -7.62 11.45
N GLN A 215 -28.02 -6.36 11.39
CA GLN A 215 -26.97 -5.87 12.29
C GLN A 215 -27.41 -5.88 13.76
N GLY A 216 -28.66 -5.49 14.04
CA GLY A 216 -29.23 -5.52 15.41
C GLY A 216 -29.32 -6.95 15.95
N VAL A 217 -29.86 -7.89 15.15
CA VAL A 217 -29.92 -9.30 15.53
C VAL A 217 -28.51 -9.88 15.76
N SER A 218 -27.55 -9.50 14.93
CA SER A 218 -26.15 -9.93 15.05
C SER A 218 -25.49 -9.51 16.37
N LEU A 219 -25.88 -8.37 16.94
CA LEU A 219 -25.38 -7.89 18.21
C LEU A 219 -25.95 -8.67 19.40
N ILE A 220 -27.20 -9.17 19.27
CA ILE A 220 -27.90 -9.90 20.34
C ILE A 220 -27.55 -11.39 20.29
N ASN A 221 -27.64 -12.01 19.12
CA ASN A 221 -27.35 -13.45 18.96
C ASN A 221 -26.70 -13.75 17.60
N ARG A 222 -25.43 -14.17 17.67
CA ARG A 222 -24.64 -14.51 16.47
C ARG A 222 -25.20 -15.68 15.67
N LYS A 223 -25.83 -16.68 16.32
CA LYS A 223 -26.42 -17.83 15.63
C LYS A 223 -27.74 -17.45 14.95
N ALA A 224 -28.59 -16.65 15.63
CA ALA A 224 -29.87 -16.22 15.08
C ALA A 224 -29.75 -15.38 13.79
N ARG A 225 -28.65 -14.64 13.58
CA ARG A 225 -28.44 -13.87 12.34
C ARG A 225 -28.46 -14.69 11.08
N VAL A 226 -28.03 -15.96 11.13
CA VAL A 226 -28.00 -16.87 9.98
C VAL A 226 -29.40 -17.09 9.40
N ALA A 227 -30.41 -17.17 10.25
CA ALA A 227 -31.82 -17.31 9.85
C ALA A 227 -32.35 -16.13 9.03
N PHE A 228 -31.72 -14.95 9.14
CA PHE A 228 -32.12 -13.75 8.39
C PHE A 228 -31.43 -13.61 7.02
N LEU A 229 -30.43 -14.44 6.70
CA LEU A 229 -29.69 -14.36 5.42
C LEU A 229 -30.60 -14.53 4.19
N PRO A 230 -31.59 -15.47 4.16
CA PRO A 230 -32.49 -15.59 3.03
C PRO A 230 -33.32 -14.33 2.75
N ARG A 231 -33.69 -13.59 3.80
CA ARG A 231 -34.40 -12.28 3.67
C ARG A 231 -33.51 -11.22 3.01
N GLU A 232 -32.24 -11.17 3.37
CA GLU A 232 -31.28 -10.20 2.80
C GLU A 232 -31.07 -10.45 1.30
N VAL A 233 -31.10 -11.69 0.81
CA VAL A 233 -31.06 -12.00 -0.63
C VAL A 233 -32.14 -11.27 -1.41
N GLY A 234 -33.37 -11.18 -0.85
CA GLY A 234 -34.47 -10.44 -1.45
C GLY A 234 -34.20 -8.96 -1.61
N ARG A 235 -33.45 -8.37 -0.68
CA ARG A 235 -33.00 -6.97 -0.71
C ARG A 235 -31.87 -6.76 -1.72
N ASP A 236 -30.91 -7.67 -1.75
CA ASP A 236 -29.73 -7.61 -2.63
C ASP A 236 -30.13 -7.72 -4.11
N GLY A 237 -31.11 -8.52 -4.45
CA GLY A 237 -31.65 -8.63 -5.80
C GLY A 237 -32.30 -7.34 -6.34
N ARG A 238 -32.42 -6.28 -5.54
CA ARG A 238 -32.86 -4.93 -5.97
C ARG A 238 -31.70 -3.98 -6.28
N ARG A 239 -30.45 -4.43 -6.16
CA ARG A 239 -29.25 -3.62 -6.26
C ARG A 239 -28.26 -4.21 -7.25
N THR A 240 -27.42 -3.35 -7.80
CA THR A 240 -26.24 -3.76 -8.54
C THR A 240 -25.05 -3.81 -7.59
N HIS A 241 -24.41 -4.96 -7.50
CA HIS A 241 -23.25 -5.20 -6.65
C HIS A 241 -21.97 -4.96 -7.45
N ARG A 242 -21.21 -3.96 -7.05
CA ARG A 242 -19.97 -3.54 -7.70
C ARG A 242 -18.81 -4.25 -7.06
N ILE A 243 -18.47 -5.42 -7.55
CA ILE A 243 -17.38 -6.25 -7.04
C ILE A 243 -16.07 -5.75 -7.62
N VAL A 244 -15.01 -5.80 -6.83
CA VAL A 244 -13.67 -5.39 -7.23
C VAL A 244 -12.72 -6.57 -7.10
N VAL A 245 -12.08 -6.97 -8.19
CA VAL A 245 -11.07 -8.03 -8.20
C VAL A 245 -9.69 -7.38 -8.20
N GLY A 246 -8.88 -7.68 -7.18
CA GLY A 246 -7.54 -7.16 -7.04
C GLY A 246 -6.52 -7.91 -7.90
N LYS A 247 -5.35 -7.33 -8.07
CA LYS A 247 -4.24 -7.97 -8.77
C LYS A 247 -3.82 -9.28 -8.08
N PRO A 248 -3.42 -10.31 -8.84
CA PRO A 248 -2.95 -11.57 -8.28
C PRO A 248 -1.65 -11.36 -7.51
N ILE A 249 -1.54 -12.00 -6.34
CA ILE A 249 -0.39 -11.95 -5.45
C ILE A 249 0.33 -13.31 -5.56
N PRO A 250 1.49 -13.39 -6.21
CA PRO A 250 2.22 -14.65 -6.33
C PRO A 250 2.79 -15.11 -4.99
N PHE A 251 2.97 -16.41 -4.80
CA PHE A 251 3.51 -16.97 -3.56
C PHE A 251 4.89 -16.43 -3.19
N SER A 252 5.71 -16.04 -4.16
CA SER A 252 7.02 -15.41 -3.90
C SER A 252 6.92 -14.13 -3.05
N GLN A 253 5.80 -13.41 -3.11
CA GLN A 253 5.53 -12.24 -2.27
C GLN A 253 4.92 -12.63 -0.91
N LEU A 254 4.14 -13.72 -0.86
CA LEU A 254 3.48 -14.17 0.35
C LEU A 254 4.38 -15.00 1.26
N GLY A 255 5.35 -15.70 0.69
CA GLY A 255 6.28 -16.56 1.41
C GLY A 255 7.23 -15.84 2.36
N GLN A 256 7.36 -14.52 2.23
CA GLN A 256 8.22 -13.70 3.09
C GLN A 256 7.63 -13.36 4.47
N TYR A 257 6.32 -13.60 4.68
CA TYR A 257 5.71 -13.34 5.97
C TYR A 257 6.09 -14.42 6.98
N ASP A 258 6.65 -14.01 8.13
CA ASP A 258 7.19 -14.91 9.15
C ASP A 258 6.09 -15.66 9.92
N SER A 259 4.89 -15.08 10.06
CA SER A 259 3.77 -15.71 10.74
C SER A 259 2.51 -15.83 9.86
N ASP A 260 1.65 -16.79 10.19
CA ASP A 260 0.38 -17.00 9.52
C ASP A 260 -0.59 -15.85 9.78
N GLU A 261 -0.55 -15.26 10.97
CA GLU A 261 -1.33 -14.08 11.35
C GLU A 261 -0.96 -12.87 10.51
N ALA A 262 0.34 -12.63 10.30
CA ALA A 262 0.83 -11.52 9.48
C ALA A 262 0.39 -11.68 8.01
N LEU A 263 0.51 -12.90 7.46
CA LEU A 263 0.08 -13.21 6.10
C LEU A 263 -1.43 -12.98 5.94
N VAL A 264 -2.25 -13.51 6.84
CA VAL A 264 -3.71 -13.38 6.77
C VAL A 264 -4.16 -11.94 6.99
N SER A 265 -3.52 -11.21 7.90
CA SER A 265 -3.76 -9.78 8.12
C SER A 265 -3.45 -8.96 6.87
N HIS A 266 -2.36 -9.27 6.16
CA HIS A 266 -2.03 -8.67 4.86
C HIS A 266 -3.10 -8.93 3.80
N LEU A 267 -3.56 -10.18 3.64
CA LEU A 267 -4.61 -10.52 2.68
C LEU A 267 -5.94 -9.81 2.98
N ARG A 268 -6.32 -9.76 4.27
CA ARG A 268 -7.52 -9.03 4.72
C ARG A 268 -7.40 -7.55 4.39
N LEU A 269 -6.26 -6.93 4.66
CA LEU A 269 -5.99 -5.54 4.32
C LEU A 269 -6.14 -5.30 2.82
N ARG A 270 -5.46 -6.10 1.99
CA ARG A 270 -5.52 -5.99 0.52
C ARG A 270 -6.96 -6.03 0.02
N THR A 271 -7.77 -6.94 0.57
CA THR A 271 -9.19 -7.07 0.23
C THR A 271 -9.99 -5.82 0.58
N TYR A 272 -9.82 -5.27 1.79
CA TYR A 272 -10.57 -4.08 2.20
C TYR A 272 -10.13 -2.78 1.52
N LEU A 273 -8.88 -2.68 1.10
CA LEU A 273 -8.37 -1.53 0.35
C LEU A 273 -8.98 -1.42 -1.05
N LEU A 274 -9.31 -2.55 -1.70
CA LEU A 274 -10.02 -2.56 -3.00
C LEU A 274 -11.33 -1.78 -2.94
N GLY A 275 -12.10 -1.93 -1.85
CA GLY A 275 -13.34 -1.19 -1.66
C GLY A 275 -13.16 0.32 -1.57
N LYS A 276 -12.07 0.77 -0.95
CA LYS A 276 -11.77 2.20 -0.80
C LYS A 276 -11.25 2.85 -2.09
N SER A 277 -10.45 2.15 -2.86
CA SER A 277 -9.99 2.64 -4.17
C SER A 277 -11.18 2.88 -5.10
N TYR A 278 -12.20 2.03 -5.02
CA TYR A 278 -13.41 2.14 -5.83
C TYR A 278 -14.34 3.30 -5.42
N GLU A 279 -14.51 3.57 -4.11
CA GLU A 279 -15.33 4.69 -3.65
C GLU A 279 -14.79 6.05 -4.10
N LYS A 280 -13.48 6.15 -4.30
CA LYS A 280 -12.80 7.37 -4.73
C LYS A 280 -12.85 7.62 -6.23
N SER A 281 -12.80 6.58 -7.06
CA SER A 281 -12.96 6.73 -8.52
C SER A 281 -14.34 7.27 -8.91
N ARG A 282 -15.31 7.25 -7.99
CA ARG A 282 -16.64 7.83 -8.16
C ARG A 282 -16.73 9.36 -7.97
N ARG A 283 -15.79 9.94 -7.23
CA ARG A 283 -15.61 11.38 -7.25
C ARG A 283 -14.60 11.64 -8.35
N PRO A 284 -15.01 12.17 -9.51
CA PRO A 284 -14.01 12.69 -10.42
C PRO A 284 -13.13 13.58 -9.55
N HIS A 285 -11.81 13.38 -9.60
CA HIS A 285 -10.90 14.43 -9.23
C HIS A 285 -11.32 15.60 -10.12
N VAL A 286 -12.23 16.41 -9.65
CA VAL A 286 -12.29 17.79 -10.06
C VAL A 286 -10.94 18.28 -9.55
N HIS A 287 -9.92 18.17 -10.40
CA HIS A 287 -8.82 19.08 -10.32
C HIS A 287 -9.53 20.43 -10.21
N LYS A 288 -9.60 20.97 -8.98
CA LYS A 288 -9.78 22.40 -8.85
C LYS A 288 -8.78 22.91 -9.84
N LYS A 289 -9.30 23.55 -10.92
CA LYS A 289 -8.47 24.15 -11.95
C LYS A 289 -7.26 24.69 -11.23
N ASP A 290 -6.11 24.04 -11.47
CA ASP A 290 -4.87 24.50 -10.92
C ASP A 290 -4.94 26.00 -11.12
N ARG A 291 -4.65 26.73 -10.07
CA ARG A 291 -4.13 28.07 -10.25
C ARG A 291 -2.78 27.83 -10.97
N LYS A 292 -2.86 27.54 -12.25
CA LYS A 292 -1.77 27.70 -13.20
C LYS A 292 -1.53 29.21 -13.24
N GLY A 293 -0.80 29.69 -12.25
CA GLY A 293 0.03 30.83 -12.50
C GLY A 293 0.80 30.46 -13.76
N LYS A 294 0.82 31.31 -14.77
CA LYS A 294 1.54 31.07 -16.02
C LYS A 294 2.95 30.58 -15.64
N MET A 295 3.26 29.30 -15.87
CA MET A 295 4.63 28.82 -15.72
C MET A 295 5.49 29.63 -16.66
N SER A 296 6.53 30.28 -16.15
CA SER A 296 7.52 30.97 -16.98
C SER A 296 8.20 29.97 -17.90
N ALA A 297 8.52 30.36 -19.13
CA ALA A 297 9.38 29.56 -19.98
C ALA A 297 10.72 29.33 -19.26
N LEU A 298 11.28 28.11 -19.40
CA LEU A 298 12.62 27.84 -18.89
C LEU A 298 13.64 28.73 -19.59
N ILE A 299 14.68 29.12 -18.88
CA ILE A 299 15.83 29.80 -19.49
C ILE A 299 16.48 28.88 -20.53
N PRO A 300 17.18 29.41 -21.55
CA PRO A 300 17.98 28.59 -22.46
C PRO A 300 19.01 27.73 -21.71
N PRO A 301 19.40 26.56 -22.25
CA PRO A 301 20.53 25.80 -21.73
C PRO A 301 21.81 26.64 -21.67
N VAL A 302 22.60 26.44 -20.65
CA VAL A 302 23.92 27.08 -20.53
C VAL A 302 24.88 26.45 -21.54
N SER A 303 25.83 27.25 -22.05
CA SER A 303 26.86 26.80 -23.00
C SER A 303 27.67 25.63 -22.38
N MET A 304 27.84 24.56 -23.16
CA MET A 304 28.68 23.44 -22.77
C MET A 304 30.14 23.85 -22.58
N GLN A 305 30.60 24.85 -23.33
CA GLN A 305 31.96 25.35 -23.21
C GLN A 305 32.16 26.06 -21.89
N ASP A 306 31.25 26.98 -21.50
CA ASP A 306 31.35 27.71 -20.24
C ASP A 306 31.32 26.76 -19.03
N MET A 307 30.47 25.73 -19.08
CA MET A 307 30.44 24.71 -18.02
C MET A 307 31.73 23.89 -17.98
N GLN A 308 32.31 23.52 -19.13
CA GLN A 308 33.57 22.78 -19.17
C GLN A 308 34.73 23.62 -18.64
N GLU A 309 34.79 24.91 -18.98
CA GLU A 309 35.81 25.82 -18.46
C GLU A 309 35.75 25.94 -16.92
N GLU A 310 34.53 25.96 -16.34
CA GLU A 310 34.37 25.92 -14.88
C GLU A 310 34.83 24.57 -14.30
N ILE A 311 34.51 23.41 -14.92
CA ILE A 311 35.00 22.10 -14.47
C ILE A 311 36.53 22.05 -14.47
N ASP A 312 37.15 22.54 -15.55
CA ASP A 312 38.61 22.51 -15.70
C ASP A 312 39.33 23.48 -14.71
N ALA A 313 38.62 24.51 -14.26
CA ALA A 313 39.12 25.46 -13.28
C ALA A 313 38.90 25.03 -11.81
N LEU A 314 38.09 23.97 -11.58
CA LEU A 314 37.85 23.52 -10.20
C LEU A 314 39.10 22.94 -9.57
N PRO A 315 39.37 23.29 -8.30
CA PRO A 315 40.43 22.67 -7.52
C PRO A 315 40.24 21.15 -7.41
N PRO A 316 41.34 20.36 -7.38
CA PRO A 316 41.27 18.89 -7.29
C PRO A 316 40.44 18.36 -6.12
N GLU A 317 40.41 19.09 -4.98
CA GLU A 317 39.62 18.74 -3.80
C GLU A 317 38.10 18.76 -4.05
N CYS A 318 37.63 19.48 -5.08
CA CYS A 318 36.23 19.49 -5.47
C CYS A 318 35.79 18.15 -6.12
N LEU A 319 36.70 17.34 -6.65
CA LEU A 319 36.42 16.03 -7.17
C LEU A 319 36.30 15.01 -6.00
N HIS A 320 35.11 14.45 -5.82
CA HIS A 320 34.82 13.49 -4.74
C HIS A 320 34.73 12.05 -5.19
N ALA A 321 34.25 11.79 -6.41
CA ALA A 321 34.24 10.46 -6.97
C ALA A 321 34.48 10.50 -8.49
N ARG A 322 35.25 9.54 -9.00
CA ARG A 322 35.51 9.35 -10.43
C ARG A 322 35.23 7.92 -10.81
N GLN A 323 34.40 7.72 -11.83
CA GLN A 323 34.15 6.40 -12.34
C GLN A 323 35.35 5.90 -13.16
N GLU A 324 36.05 4.86 -12.67
CA GLU A 324 37.29 4.36 -13.29
C GLU A 324 37.08 3.85 -14.72
N ASN A 325 36.04 3.05 -14.96
CA ASN A 325 35.71 2.47 -16.25
C ASN A 325 34.43 3.09 -16.86
N GLY A 326 34.25 4.40 -16.70
CA GLY A 326 33.05 5.10 -17.15
C GLY A 326 33.30 6.60 -17.33
N ASP A 327 32.20 7.30 -17.59
CA ASP A 327 32.23 8.68 -18.04
C ASP A 327 31.85 9.70 -16.97
N TRP A 328 31.63 9.29 -15.73
CA TRP A 328 31.02 10.11 -14.70
C TRP A 328 31.99 10.55 -13.61
N ASP A 329 31.91 11.84 -13.26
CA ASP A 329 32.60 12.44 -12.12
C ASP A 329 31.57 13.11 -11.20
N VAL A 330 31.81 13.04 -9.88
CA VAL A 330 31.04 13.77 -8.88
C VAL A 330 31.90 14.88 -8.29
N TYR A 331 31.40 16.08 -8.39
CA TYR A 331 32.01 17.26 -7.83
C TYR A 331 31.18 17.83 -6.69
N VAL A 332 31.85 18.50 -5.73
CA VAL A 332 31.23 19.35 -4.70
C VAL A 332 31.90 20.70 -4.74
N ALA A 333 31.12 21.74 -5.00
CA ALA A 333 31.65 23.10 -5.15
C ALA A 333 30.73 24.16 -4.51
N ASP A 334 31.31 25.32 -4.21
CA ASP A 334 30.56 26.49 -3.80
C ASP A 334 29.95 27.25 -5.00
N ALA A 335 28.87 27.96 -4.77
CA ALA A 335 28.18 28.74 -5.80
C ALA A 335 29.10 29.65 -6.62
N LEU A 336 30.09 30.28 -5.97
CA LEU A 336 31.03 31.18 -6.62
C LEU A 336 32.06 30.48 -7.53
N GLN A 337 32.28 29.19 -7.33
CA GLN A 337 33.20 28.40 -8.15
C GLN A 337 32.55 27.88 -9.45
N ILE A 338 31.22 27.87 -9.51
CA ILE A 338 30.44 27.24 -10.58
C ILE A 338 29.24 28.08 -11.05
N PRO A 339 29.41 29.40 -11.31
CA PRO A 339 28.28 30.27 -11.62
C PRO A 339 27.44 29.81 -12.82
N HIS A 340 28.04 29.31 -13.89
CA HIS A 340 27.33 28.81 -15.08
C HIS A 340 26.68 27.44 -14.81
N ILE A 341 27.42 26.52 -14.19
CA ILE A 341 26.90 25.21 -13.78
C ILE A 341 25.75 25.38 -12.80
N LEU A 342 25.81 26.34 -11.86
CA LEU A 342 24.72 26.60 -10.91
C LEU A 342 23.44 27.06 -11.63
N ILE A 343 23.55 27.91 -12.65
CA ILE A 343 22.40 28.32 -13.48
C ILE A 343 21.81 27.09 -14.19
N GLU A 344 22.66 26.22 -14.74
CA GLU A 344 22.20 24.98 -15.39
C GLU A 344 21.58 24.00 -14.39
N ILE A 345 22.13 23.88 -13.18
CA ILE A 345 21.51 23.13 -12.07
C ILE A 345 20.09 23.66 -11.82
N GLY A 346 19.92 24.97 -11.67
CA GLY A 346 18.63 25.59 -11.44
C GLY A 346 17.63 25.37 -12.60
N ARG A 347 18.09 25.45 -13.86
CA ARG A 347 17.29 25.18 -15.04
C ARG A 347 16.82 23.72 -15.09
N LEU A 348 17.75 22.76 -14.92
CA LEU A 348 17.46 21.33 -15.00
C LEU A 348 16.65 20.84 -13.80
N ARG A 349 16.83 21.45 -12.64
CA ARG A 349 16.04 21.22 -11.43
C ARG A 349 14.57 21.58 -11.67
N GLU A 350 14.30 22.79 -12.20
CA GLU A 350 12.97 23.23 -12.55
C GLU A 350 12.36 22.33 -13.67
N TYR A 351 13.13 22.01 -14.71
CA TYR A 351 12.71 21.11 -15.77
C TYR A 351 12.26 19.75 -15.23
N THR A 352 13.08 19.15 -14.36
CA THR A 352 12.82 17.82 -13.79
C THR A 352 11.63 17.83 -12.82
N PHE A 353 11.55 18.83 -11.94
CA PHE A 353 10.46 18.94 -10.96
C PHE A 353 9.11 19.24 -11.59
N ARG A 354 9.07 19.99 -12.71
CA ARG A 354 7.83 20.19 -13.48
C ARG A 354 7.21 18.89 -13.95
N GLN A 355 8.02 17.90 -14.31
CA GLN A 355 7.52 16.61 -14.82
C GLN A 355 6.79 15.79 -13.75
N VAL A 356 7.11 16.02 -12.47
CA VAL A 356 6.47 15.36 -11.32
C VAL A 356 5.51 16.29 -10.56
N GLY A 357 5.15 17.43 -11.16
CA GLY A 357 4.20 18.37 -10.57
C GLY A 357 4.74 19.18 -9.38
N GLU A 358 6.06 19.16 -9.16
CA GLU A 358 6.76 19.82 -8.05
C GLU A 358 7.63 21.02 -8.52
N GLY A 359 7.42 21.53 -9.72
CA GLY A 359 8.12 22.71 -10.22
C GLY A 359 7.71 24.00 -9.52
N SER A 360 8.66 24.91 -9.33
CA SER A 360 8.43 26.22 -8.74
C SER A 360 7.60 27.17 -9.64
N GLY A 361 7.50 26.85 -10.95
CA GLY A 361 6.88 27.70 -11.97
C GLY A 361 7.77 28.84 -12.47
N LYS A 362 8.97 29.02 -11.88
CA LYS A 362 9.97 30.02 -12.29
C LYS A 362 10.71 29.57 -13.57
N ALA A 363 11.36 30.48 -14.24
CA ALA A 363 12.20 30.15 -15.40
C ALA A 363 13.48 29.34 -15.02
N CYS A 364 13.90 29.44 -13.76
CA CYS A 364 15.04 28.77 -13.16
C CYS A 364 14.78 28.61 -11.65
N ASP A 365 14.98 27.41 -11.09
CA ASP A 365 14.78 27.13 -9.66
C ASP A 365 16.06 27.40 -8.88
N LEU A 366 16.36 28.68 -8.67
CA LEU A 366 17.37 29.14 -7.73
C LEU A 366 16.74 29.98 -6.62
N ASP A 367 17.26 29.86 -5.41
CA ASP A 367 16.80 30.59 -4.23
C ASP A 367 18.01 31.14 -3.42
N VAL A 368 17.72 31.84 -2.33
CA VAL A 368 18.74 32.45 -1.49
C VAL A 368 19.70 31.45 -0.85
N TYR A 369 19.26 30.25 -0.63
CA TYR A 369 20.04 29.16 -0.03
C TYR A 369 21.12 28.65 -0.98
N ASP A 370 20.92 28.73 -2.29
CA ASP A 370 21.91 28.29 -3.27
C ASP A 370 23.24 29.06 -3.15
N ASN A 371 23.24 30.28 -2.56
CA ASN A 371 24.43 31.09 -2.39
C ASN A 371 25.42 30.61 -1.28
N HIS A 372 24.90 29.84 -0.29
CA HIS A 372 25.71 29.43 0.85
C HIS A 372 25.67 27.93 1.15
N TYR A 373 24.97 27.16 0.32
CA TYR A 373 25.04 25.71 0.31
C TYR A 373 26.11 25.24 -0.66
N LYS A 374 26.64 24.06 -0.42
CA LYS A 374 27.43 23.32 -1.39
C LYS A 374 26.53 22.70 -2.44
N HIS A 375 27.04 22.64 -3.66
CA HIS A 375 26.40 21.96 -4.79
C HIS A 375 27.17 20.70 -5.11
N LEU A 376 26.58 19.53 -4.82
CA LEU A 376 27.07 18.26 -5.26
C LEU A 376 26.41 17.95 -6.60
N PHE A 377 27.20 17.66 -7.63
CA PHE A 377 26.66 17.37 -8.96
C PHE A 377 27.43 16.27 -9.67
N LEU A 378 26.68 15.52 -10.49
CA LEU A 378 27.18 14.45 -11.34
C LEU A 378 27.37 14.98 -12.75
N TRP A 379 28.60 14.88 -13.25
CA TRP A 379 29.02 15.34 -14.55
C TRP A 379 29.33 14.18 -15.49
N ASP A 380 28.77 14.19 -16.70
CA ASP A 380 29.10 13.27 -17.78
C ASP A 380 30.21 13.89 -18.64
N ARG A 381 31.43 13.33 -18.52
CA ARG A 381 32.65 13.83 -19.21
C ARG A 381 32.55 13.70 -20.73
N THR A 382 31.98 12.58 -21.19
CA THR A 382 31.88 12.28 -22.63
C THR A 382 30.89 13.20 -23.32
N HIS A 383 29.71 13.39 -22.71
CA HIS A 383 28.68 14.23 -23.29
C HIS A 383 28.76 15.69 -22.82
N ARG A 384 29.66 16.03 -21.88
CA ARG A 384 29.81 17.35 -21.26
C ARG A 384 28.48 17.89 -20.77
N LYS A 385 27.80 17.09 -19.93
CA LYS A 385 26.44 17.37 -19.47
C LYS A 385 26.29 17.13 -17.98
N LEU A 386 25.45 17.92 -17.35
CA LEU A 386 24.98 17.70 -16.00
C LEU A 386 23.95 16.56 -16.00
N VAL A 387 24.19 15.53 -15.19
CA VAL A 387 23.33 14.33 -15.05
C VAL A 387 22.33 14.48 -13.90
N GLY A 388 22.76 15.11 -12.82
CA GLY A 388 21.96 15.33 -11.63
C GLY A 388 22.72 16.09 -10.57
N ALA A 389 22.01 16.54 -9.52
CA ALA A 389 22.62 17.29 -8.44
C ALA A 389 21.86 17.12 -7.11
N TYR A 390 22.56 17.48 -6.03
CA TYR A 390 22.03 17.71 -4.68
C TYR A 390 22.50 19.06 -4.18
N ARG A 391 21.64 19.76 -3.44
CA ARG A 391 22.02 20.89 -2.61
C ARG A 391 22.35 20.38 -1.21
N MET A 392 23.51 20.69 -0.67
CA MET A 392 24.05 20.15 0.57
C MET A 392 24.51 21.30 1.49
N GLY A 393 23.89 21.42 2.66
CA GLY A 393 24.20 22.46 3.64
C GLY A 393 25.10 21.93 4.76
N GLU A 394 26.24 22.56 4.98
CA GLU A 394 27.11 22.32 6.12
C GLU A 394 26.53 23.05 7.35
N THR A 395 25.73 22.31 8.15
CA THR A 395 24.83 22.94 9.14
C THR A 395 25.55 23.67 10.28
N ASP A 396 26.70 23.20 10.71
CA ASP A 396 27.55 23.91 11.69
C ASP A 396 27.92 25.31 11.20
N LYS A 397 28.38 25.43 9.95
CA LYS A 397 28.75 26.69 9.34
C LYS A 397 27.55 27.61 9.11
N ILE A 398 26.44 27.02 8.66
CA ILE A 398 25.18 27.74 8.41
C ILE A 398 24.59 28.25 9.73
N LEU A 399 24.52 27.40 10.76
CA LEU A 399 23.99 27.79 12.06
C LEU A 399 24.85 28.87 12.73
N ALA A 400 26.19 28.79 12.64
CA ALA A 400 27.11 29.76 13.18
C ALA A 400 26.96 31.15 12.51
N ARG A 401 26.71 31.17 11.17
CA ARG A 401 26.69 32.43 10.40
C ARG A 401 25.29 33.03 10.27
N TYR A 402 24.27 32.21 10.08
CA TYR A 402 22.92 32.65 9.72
C TYR A 402 21.84 32.20 10.71
N GLY A 403 22.21 31.36 11.71
CA GLY A 403 21.26 30.73 12.61
C GLY A 403 20.31 29.77 11.88
N VAL A 404 19.21 29.39 12.53
CA VAL A 404 18.20 28.49 11.98
C VAL A 404 17.57 29.01 10.68
N LYS A 405 17.50 30.31 10.49
CA LYS A 405 16.97 30.93 9.25
C LYS A 405 17.86 30.70 8.03
N GLY A 406 19.11 30.31 8.21
CA GLY A 406 20.01 29.90 7.14
C GLY A 406 19.76 28.49 6.65
N LEU A 407 19.02 27.68 7.40
CA LEU A 407 18.59 26.33 6.98
C LEU A 407 17.31 26.41 6.15
N TYR A 408 17.26 25.70 5.03
CA TYR A 408 16.05 25.58 4.20
C TYR A 408 14.89 24.98 5.00
N ASN A 409 15.14 23.90 5.75
CA ASN A 409 14.13 23.29 6.60
C ASN A 409 13.71 24.17 7.78
N GLY A 410 14.46 25.23 8.12
CA GLY A 410 14.09 26.25 9.08
C GLY A 410 12.86 27.08 8.68
N GLU A 411 12.46 27.10 7.39
CA GLU A 411 11.20 27.69 6.92
C GLU A 411 9.96 26.86 7.29
N TYR A 412 10.14 25.55 7.48
CA TYR A 412 9.03 24.61 7.67
C TYR A 412 8.93 24.03 9.07
N PHE A 413 10.07 24.04 9.82
CA PHE A 413 10.17 23.41 11.13
C PHE A 413 10.88 24.32 12.14
N SER A 414 10.45 24.26 13.39
CA SER A 414 11.19 24.79 14.54
C SER A 414 11.94 23.67 15.24
N PHE A 415 13.14 23.99 15.71
CA PHE A 415 14.06 23.05 16.35
C PHE A 415 14.37 23.54 17.77
N THR A 416 14.34 22.64 18.76
CA THR A 416 14.80 22.94 20.11
C THR A 416 16.34 22.92 20.18
N PRO A 417 16.95 23.39 21.27
CA PRO A 417 18.40 23.29 21.47
C PRO A 417 18.92 21.84 21.40
N VAL A 418 18.11 20.85 21.79
CA VAL A 418 18.47 19.43 21.70
C VAL A 418 18.60 19.01 20.24
N ALA A 419 17.60 19.30 19.42
CA ALA A 419 17.66 19.02 17.99
C ALA A 419 18.83 19.76 17.31
N LEU A 420 19.07 21.03 17.67
CA LEU A 420 20.16 21.82 17.09
C LEU A 420 21.54 21.23 17.38
N ARG A 421 21.75 20.57 18.52
CA ARG A 421 23.03 19.89 18.81
C ARG A 421 23.28 18.73 17.81
N VAL A 422 22.25 17.98 17.45
CA VAL A 422 22.35 16.92 16.44
C VAL A 422 22.57 17.53 15.06
N LEU A 423 21.78 18.57 14.73
CA LEU A 423 21.89 19.24 13.43
C LEU A 423 23.26 19.91 13.24
N ASN A 424 23.94 20.37 14.29
CA ASN A 424 25.28 20.94 14.21
C ASN A 424 26.34 19.94 13.70
N ARG A 425 26.03 18.64 13.69
CA ARG A 425 26.89 17.57 13.13
C ARG A 425 26.26 16.95 11.88
N SER A 426 25.43 17.69 11.16
CA SER A 426 24.64 17.19 10.05
C SER A 426 24.98 17.86 8.73
N LEU A 427 24.61 17.20 7.65
CA LEU A 427 24.47 17.81 6.33
C LEU A 427 22.98 17.93 6.00
N GLU A 428 22.52 19.14 5.68
CA GLU A 428 21.17 19.35 5.20
C GLU A 428 21.09 19.02 3.70
N MET A 429 20.32 17.99 3.37
CA MET A 429 20.18 17.46 2.00
C MET A 429 18.88 17.95 1.37
N GLY A 430 18.96 18.53 0.20
CA GLY A 430 17.77 19.02 -0.49
C GLY A 430 17.95 19.14 -2.01
N ARG A 431 16.85 19.46 -2.69
CA ARG A 431 16.84 19.73 -4.13
C ARG A 431 17.48 18.61 -4.98
N ALA A 432 17.30 17.36 -4.58
CA ALA A 432 17.83 16.19 -5.28
C ALA A 432 17.11 15.97 -6.60
N PHE A 433 17.84 15.85 -7.69
CA PHE A 433 17.28 15.45 -8.98
C PHE A 433 18.29 14.67 -9.83
N ILE A 434 17.74 13.83 -10.72
CA ILE A 434 18.44 13.24 -11.86
C ILE A 434 17.62 13.64 -13.09
N VAL A 435 18.26 14.15 -14.13
CA VAL A 435 17.56 14.54 -15.36
C VAL A 435 16.86 13.32 -16.00
N PRO A 436 15.70 13.49 -16.60
CA PRO A 436 14.83 12.38 -17.06
C PRO A 436 15.53 11.36 -17.95
N GLU A 437 16.46 11.80 -18.79
CA GLU A 437 17.21 10.96 -19.73
C GLU A 437 18.11 9.94 -19.01
N TYR A 438 18.53 10.25 -17.76
CA TYR A 438 19.40 9.40 -16.94
C TYR A 438 18.66 8.66 -15.82
N GLN A 439 17.37 8.94 -15.56
CA GLN A 439 16.59 8.31 -14.48
C GLN A 439 16.45 6.79 -14.65
N LYS A 440 16.48 6.29 -15.88
CA LYS A 440 16.43 4.84 -16.17
C LYS A 440 17.77 4.14 -15.99
N ARG A 441 18.84 4.88 -15.69
CA ARG A 441 20.18 4.34 -15.41
C ARG A 441 20.36 4.20 -13.88
N PRO A 442 20.24 2.99 -13.30
CA PRO A 442 20.25 2.80 -11.85
C PRO A 442 21.51 3.29 -11.15
N LEU A 443 22.62 3.36 -11.89
CA LEU A 443 23.93 3.77 -11.39
C LEU A 443 24.02 5.27 -11.09
N ALA A 444 23.25 6.15 -11.77
CA ALA A 444 23.38 7.60 -11.63
C ALA A 444 23.11 8.07 -10.19
N LEU A 445 22.01 7.63 -9.59
CA LEU A 445 21.71 7.97 -8.19
C LEU A 445 22.72 7.35 -7.22
N GLY A 446 23.14 6.11 -7.48
CA GLY A 446 24.15 5.42 -6.65
C GLY A 446 25.47 6.17 -6.63
N PHE A 447 25.90 6.67 -7.78
CA PHE A 447 27.19 7.38 -7.90
C PHE A 447 27.16 8.77 -7.23
N ILE A 448 26.01 9.47 -7.29
CA ILE A 448 25.79 10.69 -6.49
C ILE A 448 25.94 10.38 -4.98
N TRP A 449 25.36 9.29 -4.50
CA TRP A 449 25.47 8.89 -3.11
C TRP A 449 26.89 8.51 -2.69
N GLU A 450 27.67 7.91 -3.58
CA GLU A 450 29.10 7.66 -3.37
C GLU A 450 29.85 8.99 -3.16
N GLY A 451 29.54 10.02 -3.97
CA GLY A 451 30.10 11.37 -3.77
C GLY A 451 29.73 11.98 -2.42
N ILE A 452 28.49 11.80 -1.93
CA ILE A 452 28.08 12.20 -0.57
C ILE A 452 28.94 11.46 0.47
N GLY A 453 29.14 10.16 0.30
CA GLY A 453 29.97 9.35 1.18
C GLY A 453 31.41 9.84 1.24
N GLN A 454 32.04 10.10 0.10
CA GLN A 454 33.39 10.63 0.04
C GLN A 454 33.52 12.01 0.67
N PHE A 455 32.48 12.86 0.53
CA PHE A 455 32.46 14.14 1.23
C PHE A 455 32.42 13.95 2.75
N MET A 456 31.59 13.04 3.25
CA MET A 456 31.51 12.74 4.69
C MET A 456 32.81 12.12 5.21
N ALA A 457 33.46 11.24 4.44
CA ALA A 457 34.74 10.64 4.82
C ALA A 457 35.84 11.69 5.00
N ARG A 458 35.88 12.72 4.13
CA ARG A 458 36.80 13.85 4.25
C ARG A 458 36.42 14.81 5.37
N ASN A 459 35.15 14.83 5.81
CA ASN A 459 34.57 15.71 6.83
C ASN A 459 33.84 14.86 7.88
N HIS A 460 34.57 13.96 8.54
CA HIS A 460 34.06 12.90 9.42
C HIS A 460 33.30 13.41 10.66
N HIS A 461 33.36 14.72 10.99
CA HIS A 461 32.53 15.32 12.02
C HIS A 461 31.04 15.38 11.65
N TYR A 462 30.68 15.32 10.35
CA TYR A 462 29.31 15.16 9.93
C TYR A 462 28.91 13.69 10.06
N ARG A 463 28.06 13.42 11.04
CA ARG A 463 27.53 12.09 11.34
C ARG A 463 26.17 11.87 10.69
N TYR A 464 25.40 12.93 10.53
CA TYR A 464 24.00 12.84 10.14
C TYR A 464 23.72 13.46 8.78
N LEU A 465 22.76 12.84 8.05
CA LEU A 465 22.12 13.47 6.90
C LEU A 465 20.66 13.77 7.29
N PHE A 466 20.18 14.97 7.03
CA PHE A 466 18.77 15.28 7.25
C PHE A 466 18.20 16.13 6.12
N GLY A 467 16.87 16.07 5.96
CA GLY A 467 16.18 16.87 4.96
C GLY A 467 14.75 16.41 4.76
N THR A 468 13.99 17.15 3.98
CA THR A 468 12.62 16.78 3.65
C THR A 468 12.56 15.86 2.43
N VAL A 469 11.70 14.84 2.52
CA VAL A 469 11.29 14.01 1.39
C VAL A 469 9.82 14.24 1.13
N SER A 470 9.51 14.69 -0.08
CA SER A 470 8.15 15.00 -0.50
C SER A 470 7.36 13.75 -0.90
N ILE A 471 6.11 13.70 -0.46
CA ILE A 471 5.11 12.74 -0.92
C ILE A 471 4.15 13.51 -1.80
N SER A 472 4.31 13.39 -3.11
CA SER A 472 3.59 14.14 -4.14
C SER A 472 2.06 14.05 -3.99
N ARG A 473 1.36 15.08 -4.46
CA ARG A 473 -0.12 15.08 -4.58
C ARG A 473 -0.64 14.07 -5.61
N ASP A 474 0.21 13.62 -6.51
CA ASP A 474 -0.15 12.60 -7.51
C ASP A 474 -0.42 11.22 -6.89
N TYR A 475 0.05 11.00 -5.65
CA TYR A 475 -0.42 9.86 -4.88
C TYR A 475 -1.87 10.04 -4.46
N THR A 476 -2.65 8.98 -4.55
CA THR A 476 -4.02 8.99 -3.98
C THR A 476 -3.95 9.34 -2.49
N ASN A 477 -5.01 9.98 -1.96
CA ASN A 477 -5.07 10.26 -0.51
C ASN A 477 -4.96 8.98 0.33
N LEU A 478 -5.34 7.82 -0.23
CA LEU A 478 -5.21 6.54 0.43
C LEU A 478 -3.75 6.13 0.54
N SER A 479 -2.99 6.22 -0.54
CA SER A 479 -1.54 5.92 -0.54
C SER A 479 -0.77 6.87 0.38
N ARG A 480 -1.05 8.18 0.31
CA ARG A 480 -0.46 9.16 1.23
C ARG A 480 -0.74 8.83 2.70
N ALA A 481 -1.98 8.46 2.99
CA ALA A 481 -2.39 8.09 4.33
C ALA A 481 -1.72 6.79 4.82
N LEU A 482 -1.56 5.80 3.93
CA LEU A 482 -0.84 4.55 4.22
C LEU A 482 0.63 4.83 4.54
N ILE A 483 1.30 5.61 3.69
CA ILE A 483 2.70 5.98 3.89
C ILE A 483 2.87 6.66 5.26
N VAL A 484 2.08 7.69 5.55
CA VAL A 484 2.18 8.42 6.82
C VAL A 484 1.90 7.53 8.03
N SER A 485 0.88 6.65 7.95
CA SER A 485 0.55 5.77 9.07
C SER A 485 1.65 4.75 9.34
N TYR A 486 2.25 4.18 8.29
CA TYR A 486 3.39 3.29 8.43
C TYR A 486 4.59 4.02 9.06
N LEU A 487 4.97 5.17 8.51
CA LEU A 487 6.10 5.95 9.02
C LEU A 487 5.91 6.33 10.49
N LYS A 488 4.70 6.74 10.88
CA LYS A 488 4.38 7.05 12.29
C LYS A 488 4.44 5.84 13.22
N ALA A 489 4.07 4.67 12.73
CA ALA A 489 4.03 3.46 13.54
C ALA A 489 5.42 2.83 13.73
N HIS A 490 6.30 2.93 12.71
CA HIS A 490 7.53 2.13 12.65
C HIS A 490 8.82 2.95 12.54
N GLU A 491 8.75 4.18 12.00
CA GLU A 491 9.95 4.92 11.60
C GLU A 491 10.10 6.29 12.27
N MET A 492 9.27 6.63 13.27
CA MET A 492 9.48 7.86 14.04
C MET A 492 10.73 7.74 14.93
N ASP A 493 11.51 8.81 14.96
CA ASP A 493 12.58 8.93 15.93
C ASP A 493 11.99 9.12 17.34
N ARG A 494 12.37 8.26 18.28
CA ARG A 494 11.76 8.26 19.63
C ARG A 494 12.30 9.39 20.51
N GLU A 495 13.51 9.84 20.26
CA GLU A 495 14.21 10.85 21.06
C GLU A 495 13.92 12.26 20.52
N LEU A 496 13.97 12.43 19.19
CA LEU A 496 13.90 13.74 18.56
C LEU A 496 12.51 14.14 18.07
N VAL A 497 11.53 13.24 18.08
CA VAL A 497 10.16 13.52 17.57
C VAL A 497 9.49 14.68 18.31
N HIS A 498 9.83 14.91 19.58
CA HIS A 498 9.29 16.01 20.39
C HIS A 498 10.09 17.30 20.26
N GLU A 499 11.29 17.20 19.71
CA GLU A 499 12.25 18.27 19.59
C GLU A 499 12.11 19.09 18.27
N VAL A 500 11.26 18.60 17.35
CA VAL A 500 11.01 19.21 16.04
C VAL A 500 9.51 19.41 15.81
N LYS A 501 9.10 20.66 15.58
CA LYS A 501 7.68 20.99 15.33
C LYS A 501 7.51 21.63 13.96
N ALA A 502 6.60 21.08 13.15
CA ALA A 502 6.24 21.68 11.88
C ALA A 502 5.37 22.93 12.08
N TYR A 503 5.61 23.99 11.30
CA TYR A 503 4.76 25.19 11.27
C TYR A 503 3.40 24.90 10.61
N ASN A 504 3.34 24.01 9.63
CA ASN A 504 2.13 23.61 8.94
C ASN A 504 1.92 22.07 9.05
N PRO A 505 1.55 21.53 10.23
CA PRO A 505 1.34 20.10 10.38
C PRO A 505 0.13 19.63 9.57
N PRO A 506 0.13 18.40 9.04
CA PRO A 506 -1.00 17.83 8.33
C PRO A 506 -2.24 17.78 9.22
N ARG A 507 -3.43 18.07 8.66
CA ARG A 507 -4.68 18.11 9.43
C ARG A 507 -5.02 16.75 10.01
N LYS A 508 -5.37 16.71 11.30
CA LYS A 508 -5.78 15.48 12.00
C LYS A 508 -6.95 14.74 11.32
N ALA A 509 -7.85 15.46 10.65
CA ALA A 509 -8.98 14.87 9.93
C ALA A 509 -8.57 14.05 8.71
N ASP A 510 -7.50 14.45 8.01
CA ASP A 510 -6.98 13.73 6.85
C ASP A 510 -6.25 12.46 7.26
N LEU A 511 -5.67 12.44 8.46
CA LEU A 511 -4.95 11.32 9.05
C LEU A 511 -5.88 10.34 9.79
N LYS A 512 -6.84 10.83 10.62
CA LYS A 512 -7.77 9.98 11.40
C LYS A 512 -8.69 9.10 10.55
N ARG A 513 -9.08 9.56 9.37
CA ARG A 513 -9.88 8.74 8.42
C ARG A 513 -9.14 7.52 7.90
N SER A 514 -7.81 7.54 7.96
CA SER A 514 -6.94 6.46 7.51
C SER A 514 -6.43 5.59 8.66
N GLU A 515 -6.16 6.15 9.84
CA GLU A 515 -5.67 5.41 11.01
C GLU A 515 -6.63 4.30 11.45
N SER A 516 -7.94 4.58 11.48
CA SER A 516 -8.95 3.56 11.86
C SER A 516 -9.07 2.38 10.88
N CYS A 517 -8.44 2.47 9.71
CA CYS A 517 -8.50 1.46 8.67
C CYS A 517 -7.20 0.66 8.51
N ILE A 518 -6.11 1.13 9.12
CA ILE A 518 -4.76 0.67 8.87
C ILE A 518 -4.15 -0.02 10.09
N LEU A 519 -4.68 0.21 11.28
CA LEU A 519 -4.31 -0.50 12.51
C LEU A 519 -5.15 -1.79 12.64
N PRO A 520 -4.64 -2.94 12.70
CA PRO A 520 -3.34 -3.56 12.91
C PRO A 520 -2.85 -4.28 11.64
N ILE A 521 -1.93 -3.67 10.92
CA ILE A 521 -1.41 -4.26 9.70
C ILE A 521 -0.05 -4.83 10.01
N GLY A 522 0.12 -6.10 9.77
CA GLY A 522 1.41 -6.78 9.79
C GLY A 522 2.33 -6.33 8.63
N LEU A 523 2.38 -5.02 8.33
CA LEU A 523 3.39 -4.43 7.48
C LEU A 523 4.58 -4.11 8.38
N THR A 524 5.57 -4.98 8.34
CA THR A 524 6.78 -4.85 9.15
C THR A 524 7.92 -4.16 8.40
N ASP A 525 7.79 -3.99 7.07
CA ASP A 525 8.87 -3.44 6.24
C ASP A 525 8.38 -2.46 5.17
N ALA A 526 9.29 -1.57 4.76
CA ALA A 526 9.05 -0.55 3.74
C ALA A 526 8.83 -1.14 2.33
N GLN A 527 9.28 -2.37 2.07
CA GLN A 527 9.08 -3.02 0.77
C GLN A 527 7.64 -3.49 0.61
N GLY A 528 7.07 -4.11 1.65
CA GLY A 528 5.65 -4.47 1.68
C GLY A 528 4.75 -3.25 1.55
N LEU A 529 5.08 -2.14 2.22
CA LEU A 529 4.39 -0.86 2.05
C LEU A 529 4.48 -0.37 0.60
N SER A 530 5.67 -0.40 -0.01
CA SER A 530 5.88 0.06 -1.38
C SER A 530 5.07 -0.75 -2.39
N GLN A 531 5.01 -2.07 -2.20
CA GLN A 531 4.19 -2.94 -3.05
C GLN A 531 2.69 -2.64 -2.87
N LEU A 532 2.24 -2.42 -1.63
CA LEU A 532 0.85 -2.08 -1.35
C LEU A 532 0.45 -0.74 -1.99
N VAL A 533 1.31 0.27 -1.93
CA VAL A 533 1.11 1.54 -2.60
C VAL A 533 1.05 1.35 -4.13
N ALA A 534 1.97 0.57 -4.70
CA ALA A 534 2.01 0.27 -6.14
C ALA A 534 0.74 -0.44 -6.64
N ASP A 535 0.07 -1.21 -5.79
CA ASP A 535 -1.19 -1.85 -6.15
C ASP A 535 -2.41 -0.89 -6.10
N ILE A 536 -2.28 0.21 -5.36
CA ILE A 536 -3.33 1.24 -5.23
C ILE A 536 -3.21 2.28 -6.34
N GLU A 537 -1.98 2.61 -6.73
CA GLU A 537 -1.71 3.63 -7.73
C GLU A 537 -1.93 3.07 -9.15
N GLU A 538 -2.58 3.85 -10.02
CA GLU A 538 -2.90 3.42 -11.39
C GLU A 538 -1.64 3.19 -12.24
N ASP A 539 -0.61 4.00 -12.02
CA ASP A 539 0.69 3.90 -12.68
C ASP A 539 1.63 2.85 -12.06
N GLY A 540 1.19 2.18 -10.98
CA GLY A 540 1.94 1.14 -10.30
C GLY A 540 3.15 1.64 -9.50
N LYS A 541 3.26 2.96 -9.24
CA LYS A 541 4.36 3.51 -8.44
C LYS A 541 4.25 3.09 -6.97
N GLY A 542 5.38 2.69 -6.39
CA GLY A 542 5.50 2.42 -4.95
C GLY A 542 5.70 3.72 -4.14
N ILE A 543 6.25 3.61 -2.93
CA ILE A 543 6.63 4.80 -2.14
C ILE A 543 7.75 5.58 -2.84
N PRO A 544 7.91 6.89 -2.56
CA PRO A 544 8.96 7.72 -3.16
C PRO A 544 10.34 7.05 -3.09
N VAL A 545 11.08 7.09 -4.19
CA VAL A 545 12.37 6.38 -4.31
C VAL A 545 13.35 6.82 -3.23
N LEU A 546 13.49 8.14 -3.02
CA LEU A 546 14.40 8.69 -2.00
C LEU A 546 13.99 8.26 -0.59
N LEU A 547 12.70 8.31 -0.25
CA LEU A 547 12.20 7.83 1.03
C LEU A 547 12.62 6.37 1.27
N ARG A 548 12.44 5.52 0.28
CA ARG A 548 12.84 4.10 0.37
C ARG A 548 14.35 3.93 0.56
N GLN A 549 15.17 4.77 -0.05
CA GLN A 549 16.63 4.71 0.12
C GLN A 549 17.04 5.14 1.53
N TYR A 550 16.49 6.25 2.02
CA TYR A 550 16.76 6.70 3.39
C TYR A 550 16.31 5.70 4.45
N LEU A 551 15.15 5.06 4.29
CA LEU A 551 14.70 3.99 5.20
C LEU A 551 15.64 2.78 5.20
N LYS A 552 16.28 2.43 4.07
CA LYS A 552 17.31 1.38 4.02
C LYS A 552 18.61 1.75 4.73
N LEU A 553 18.86 3.01 4.94
CA LEU A 553 19.95 3.55 5.76
C LEU A 553 19.53 3.75 7.22
N ASN A 554 18.41 3.14 7.64
CA ASN A 554 17.83 3.30 8.98
C ASN A 554 17.39 4.75 9.29
N GLY A 555 16.98 5.49 8.24
CA GLY A 555 16.49 6.86 8.41
C GLY A 555 15.22 6.92 9.25
N LYS A 556 15.15 7.88 10.18
CA LYS A 556 14.03 8.10 11.10
C LYS A 556 13.32 9.41 10.80
N ILE A 557 12.02 9.41 10.98
CA ILE A 557 11.16 10.57 10.72
C ILE A 557 11.08 11.43 11.98
N LEU A 558 11.40 12.72 11.84
CA LEU A 558 11.30 13.70 12.91
C LEU A 558 9.93 14.38 12.94
N SER A 559 9.40 14.77 11.79
CA SER A 559 8.14 15.51 11.71
C SER A 559 7.54 15.47 10.30
N PHE A 560 6.28 15.94 10.18
CA PHE A 560 5.56 16.08 8.90
C PHE A 560 5.05 17.49 8.74
N SER A 561 5.26 18.11 7.58
CA SER A 561 4.75 19.43 7.20
C SER A 561 3.97 19.37 5.89
N VAL A 562 3.08 20.33 5.67
CA VAL A 562 2.42 20.54 4.37
C VAL A 562 3.02 21.78 3.73
N ASP A 563 3.71 21.63 2.60
CA ASP A 563 4.24 22.74 1.83
C ASP A 563 3.16 23.32 0.91
N LYS A 564 2.67 24.50 1.29
CA LYS A 564 1.64 25.23 0.53
C LYS A 564 2.20 25.89 -0.73
N ASN A 565 3.49 26.14 -0.77
CA ASN A 565 4.16 26.80 -1.90
C ASN A 565 4.39 25.82 -3.05
N PHE A 566 4.57 24.52 -2.73
CA PHE A 566 4.71 23.43 -3.69
C PHE A 566 3.42 22.62 -3.83
N GLY A 567 2.27 23.27 -3.93
CA GLY A 567 1.01 22.61 -4.25
C GLY A 567 0.45 21.72 -3.14
N ASP A 568 0.61 22.04 -1.85
CA ASP A 568 0.19 21.26 -0.68
C ASP A 568 0.82 19.83 -0.64
N VAL A 569 2.06 19.69 -1.08
CA VAL A 569 2.82 18.45 -0.95
C VAL A 569 3.01 18.13 0.53
N LEU A 570 3.01 16.85 0.87
CA LEU A 570 3.30 16.41 2.23
C LEU A 570 4.79 16.09 2.33
N ASP A 571 5.50 16.90 3.10
CA ASP A 571 6.91 16.70 3.39
C ASP A 571 7.11 15.93 4.69
N CYS A 572 7.97 14.93 4.66
CA CYS A 572 8.45 14.26 5.86
C CYS A 572 9.93 14.62 6.08
N LEU A 573 10.21 15.20 7.25
CA LEU A 573 11.57 15.48 7.67
C LEU A 573 12.20 14.19 8.18
N ILE A 574 13.27 13.76 7.53
CA ILE A 574 13.99 12.53 7.85
C ILE A 574 15.40 12.84 8.32
N LEU A 575 15.88 12.07 9.28
CA LEU A 575 17.26 12.08 9.78
C LEU A 575 17.86 10.69 9.58
N VAL A 576 19.05 10.63 9.03
CA VAL A 576 19.83 9.38 8.89
C VAL A 576 21.11 9.51 9.72
N ASP A 577 21.25 8.69 10.74
CA ASP A 577 22.52 8.49 11.44
C ASP A 577 23.36 7.48 10.66
N ILE A 578 24.36 7.96 9.93
CA ILE A 578 25.22 7.11 9.11
C ILE A 578 25.99 6.12 9.99
N PHE A 579 26.36 6.49 11.21
CA PHE A 579 27.11 5.61 12.12
C PHE A 579 26.23 4.47 12.70
N LYS A 580 24.90 4.64 12.73
CA LYS A 580 23.92 3.60 13.10
C LYS A 580 23.29 2.91 11.90
N SER A 581 23.69 3.27 10.68
CA SER A 581 23.19 2.64 9.46
C SER A 581 23.75 1.21 9.29
N PRO A 582 23.00 0.26 8.67
CA PRO A 582 23.51 -1.08 8.42
C PRO A 582 24.74 -1.05 7.51
N GLU A 583 25.79 -1.75 7.89
CA GLU A 583 27.06 -1.85 7.16
C GLU A 583 26.87 -2.14 5.66
N ARG A 584 26.03 -3.14 5.36
CA ARG A 584 25.71 -3.51 3.96
C ARG A 584 25.11 -2.34 3.18
N SER A 585 24.32 -1.48 3.84
CA SER A 585 23.72 -0.32 3.22
C SER A 585 24.75 0.79 3.00
N ILE A 586 25.62 1.05 3.98
CA ILE A 586 26.70 2.04 3.83
C ILE A 586 27.60 1.63 2.67
N LYS A 587 28.12 0.40 2.67
CA LYS A 587 28.98 -0.11 1.59
C LYS A 587 28.32 -0.06 0.21
N ARG A 588 27.01 -0.27 0.14
CA ARG A 588 26.25 -0.24 -1.12
C ARG A 588 26.01 1.17 -1.65
N TYR A 589 25.70 2.13 -0.75
CA TYR A 589 25.27 3.47 -1.14
C TYR A 589 26.41 4.50 -1.10
N LEU A 590 27.27 4.40 -0.11
CA LEU A 590 28.35 5.36 0.09
C LEU A 590 29.74 4.86 -0.40
N GLY A 591 29.82 3.58 -0.80
CA GLY A 591 31.06 2.93 -1.24
C GLY A 591 31.79 2.17 -0.11
N LYS A 592 32.59 1.16 -0.51
CA LYS A 592 33.38 0.36 0.44
C LYS A 592 34.49 1.21 1.07
N ASP A 593 35.20 1.98 0.25
CA ASP A 593 36.30 2.84 0.71
C ASP A 593 35.82 3.89 1.72
N THR A 594 34.66 4.48 1.46
CA THR A 594 33.99 5.38 2.42
C THR A 594 33.73 4.69 3.76
N TYR A 595 33.21 3.46 3.73
CA TYR A 595 32.94 2.70 4.95
C TYR A 595 34.23 2.47 5.75
N GLU A 596 35.30 2.03 5.08
CA GLU A 596 36.61 1.77 5.70
C GLU A 596 37.20 3.04 6.32
N GLN A 597 37.07 4.19 5.64
CA GLN A 597 37.53 5.49 6.15
C GLN A 597 36.71 5.98 7.36
N LEU A 598 35.40 5.72 7.38
CA LEU A 598 34.53 6.12 8.50
C LEU A 598 34.58 5.17 9.69
N LEU A 599 34.99 3.91 9.49
CA LEU A 599 34.95 2.87 10.52
C LEU A 599 35.65 3.24 11.85
N PRO A 600 36.85 3.85 11.86
CA PRO A 600 37.53 4.26 13.10
C PRO A 600 36.67 5.27 13.91
N TYR A 601 36.07 6.24 13.23
CA TYR A 601 35.22 7.26 13.87
C TYR A 601 33.91 6.67 14.40
N MET A 602 33.33 5.71 13.67
CA MET A 602 32.14 4.97 14.12
C MET A 602 32.42 4.14 15.37
N GLN A 603 33.61 3.55 15.48
CA GLN A 603 34.03 2.79 16.66
C GLN A 603 34.24 3.71 17.87
N GLN A 604 34.94 4.80 17.68
CA GLN A 604 35.18 5.79 18.72
C GLN A 604 33.87 6.35 19.31
N GLU A 605 32.89 6.70 18.46
CA GLU A 605 31.58 7.18 18.90
C GLU A 605 30.81 6.12 19.69
N ARG A 606 30.83 4.87 19.25
CA ARG A 606 30.18 3.76 19.97
C ARG A 606 30.81 3.50 21.35
N GLU A 607 32.11 3.69 21.49
CA GLU A 607 32.81 3.59 22.76
C GLU A 607 32.43 4.76 23.68
N ALA A 608 32.34 5.98 23.15
CA ALA A 608 31.89 7.15 23.89
C ALA A 608 30.44 7.02 24.38
N GLU A 609 29.51 6.58 23.51
CA GLU A 609 28.11 6.35 23.88
C GLU A 609 27.96 5.29 24.99
N LYS A 610 28.78 4.22 24.97
CA LYS A 610 28.79 3.20 26.04
C LYS A 610 29.38 3.68 27.38
N ALA A 611 30.24 4.68 27.34
CA ALA A 611 30.82 5.24 28.55
C ALA A 611 29.87 6.26 29.24
N GLU A 612 28.89 6.80 28.51
CA GLU A 612 27.87 7.71 29.01
C GLU A 612 26.60 6.97 29.53
N GLU A 613 26.36 5.70 29.12
CA GLU A 613 25.33 4.80 29.67
C GLU A 613 25.78 4.18 31.00
#